data_06d29915940bae0298916eb1007d7421
#
_entry.id   06d29915940bae0298916eb1007d7421
#
_cell.length_a   1.000
_cell.length_b   1.000
_cell.length_c   1.000
_cell.angle_alpha   90.00
_cell.angle_beta   90.00
_cell.angle_gamma   90.00
#
_symmetry.space_group_name_H-M   'P 1'
#
loop_
_entity.id
_entity.type
_entity.pdbx_description
1 polymer ?
#
loop_
_entity_poly.entity_id
_entity_poly.type
_entity_poly.pdbx_seq_one_letter_code
_entity_poly.pdbx_strand_id
1 'polypeptide(L)'
;MKNLTKHLLYKGTDIGRQNVVWNIAGSFVYALASMVLSFLVIRVVGDGQGGIFSFGFSTLGQQMFIVAYFGIRPFQITDGTGEYSFGDYLEHRNITCIMALAAGAVFLTFMHGVGRYPADKCMILILLVIYKVIDGYADVYESEFQRQGSLYLTGKSNFFRTLFSVSVFLVTLAAFEHLLFSCLAAVAAQAAGIALFNLDVIHALPSVDWNKGERKTGRLFKSTLFLFISAFLDFYVFSAAKYAIDARMNNAASGYFNLIFMPTSVIY
;
A
#
# COMPACT_ATOMS: atom_id res chain seq x y z
N MET A 1 -21.96 -7.48 -8.36
CA MET A 1 -20.65 -8.11 -8.57
C MET A 1 -20.43 -8.54 -10.02
N LYS A 2 -21.15 -9.50 -10.62
CA LYS A 2 -20.91 -9.97 -12.02
C LYS A 2 -20.81 -8.85 -13.09
N ASN A 3 -21.54 -7.74 -12.98
CA ASN A 3 -21.47 -6.66 -13.96
C ASN A 3 -20.20 -5.80 -13.79
N LEU A 4 -19.78 -5.53 -12.55
CA LEU A 4 -18.55 -4.77 -12.27
C LEU A 4 -17.32 -5.51 -12.79
N THR A 5 -17.22 -6.81 -12.48
CA THR A 5 -16.12 -7.66 -12.94
C THR A 5 -16.05 -7.71 -14.47
N LYS A 6 -17.20 -7.77 -15.17
CA LYS A 6 -17.24 -7.68 -16.65
C LYS A 6 -16.69 -6.36 -17.18
N HIS A 7 -17.00 -5.24 -16.54
CA HIS A 7 -16.45 -3.93 -16.93
C HIS A 7 -14.95 -3.84 -16.69
N LEU A 8 -14.46 -4.38 -15.58
CA LEU A 8 -13.03 -4.44 -15.30
C LEU A 8 -12.28 -5.29 -16.32
N LEU A 9 -12.80 -6.48 -16.64
CA LEU A 9 -12.22 -7.41 -17.60
C LEU A 9 -12.32 -6.93 -19.06
N TYR A 10 -13.10 -5.90 -19.35
CA TYR A 10 -13.23 -5.40 -20.72
C TYR A 10 -11.91 -4.86 -21.25
N LYS A 11 -11.39 -5.53 -22.30
CA LYS A 11 -10.07 -5.29 -22.89
C LYS A 11 -10.06 -4.15 -23.92
N GLY A 12 -11.24 -3.78 -24.46
CA GLY A 12 -11.32 -2.92 -25.65
C GLY A 12 -10.76 -3.59 -26.90
N THR A 13 -10.56 -2.82 -27.95
CA THR A 13 -10.01 -3.30 -29.24
C THR A 13 -8.49 -3.28 -29.29
N ASP A 14 -7.82 -2.43 -28.48
CA ASP A 14 -6.36 -2.27 -28.42
C ASP A 14 -5.87 -2.46 -26.97
N ILE A 15 -5.35 -3.66 -26.69
CA ILE A 15 -4.83 -4.03 -25.37
C ILE A 15 -3.59 -3.20 -25.00
N GLY A 16 -2.70 -2.91 -25.97
CA GLY A 16 -1.50 -2.13 -25.73
C GLY A 16 -1.83 -0.73 -25.23
N ARG A 17 -2.75 -0.05 -25.90
CA ARG A 17 -3.26 1.26 -25.47
C ARG A 17 -3.94 1.21 -24.12
N GLN A 18 -4.77 0.20 -23.85
CA GLN A 18 -5.42 0.02 -22.54
C GLN A 18 -4.40 -0.18 -21.42
N ASN A 19 -3.36 -0.98 -21.65
CA ASN A 19 -2.28 -1.19 -20.68
C ASN A 19 -1.60 0.14 -20.29
N VAL A 20 -1.25 0.97 -21.28
CA VAL A 20 -0.60 2.26 -21.04
C VAL A 20 -1.54 3.22 -20.32
N VAL A 21 -2.76 3.42 -20.84
CA VAL A 21 -3.70 4.42 -20.29
C VAL A 21 -4.08 4.09 -18.85
N TRP A 22 -4.45 2.85 -18.56
CA TRP A 22 -4.88 2.48 -17.21
C TRP A 22 -3.72 2.42 -16.20
N ASN A 23 -2.53 2.00 -16.64
CA ASN A 23 -1.36 2.01 -15.76
C ASN A 23 -0.98 3.44 -15.37
N ILE A 24 -0.95 4.37 -16.34
CA ILE A 24 -0.69 5.79 -16.07
C ILE A 24 -1.79 6.37 -15.17
N ALA A 25 -3.07 6.11 -15.48
CA ALA A 25 -4.19 6.63 -14.69
C ALA A 25 -4.16 6.11 -13.23
N GLY A 26 -3.90 4.81 -13.03
CA GLY A 26 -3.79 4.21 -11.71
C GLY A 26 -2.64 4.79 -10.89
N SER A 27 -1.45 4.88 -11.49
CA SER A 27 -0.27 5.45 -10.83
C SER A 27 -0.44 6.94 -10.52
N PHE A 28 -1.01 7.70 -11.45
CA PHE A 28 -1.26 9.12 -11.26
C PHE A 28 -2.26 9.40 -10.13
N VAL A 29 -3.39 8.67 -10.10
CA VAL A 29 -4.38 8.82 -9.04
C VAL A 29 -3.81 8.43 -7.69
N TYR A 30 -3.00 7.37 -7.61
CA TYR A 30 -2.34 6.96 -6.39
C TYR A 30 -1.37 8.04 -5.87
N ALA A 31 -0.51 8.57 -6.73
CA ALA A 31 0.45 9.62 -6.38
C ALA A 31 -0.26 10.92 -5.98
N LEU A 32 -1.24 11.36 -6.77
CA LEU A 32 -2.03 12.56 -6.50
C LEU A 32 -2.81 12.44 -5.18
N ALA A 33 -3.47 11.31 -4.95
CA ALA A 33 -4.20 11.04 -3.72
C ALA A 33 -3.27 11.13 -2.49
N SER A 34 -2.08 10.53 -2.56
CA SER A 34 -1.10 10.58 -1.48
C SER A 34 -0.68 12.01 -1.13
N MET A 35 -0.48 12.85 -2.15
CA MET A 35 -0.11 14.25 -1.96
C MET A 35 -1.29 15.08 -1.40
N VAL A 36 -2.45 14.99 -2.03
CA VAL A 36 -3.63 15.79 -1.68
C VAL A 36 -4.15 15.43 -0.29
N LEU A 37 -4.14 14.16 0.09
CA LEU A 37 -4.60 13.70 1.40
C LEU A 37 -3.87 14.41 2.54
N SER A 38 -2.54 14.52 2.49
CA SER A 38 -1.78 15.16 3.57
C SER A 38 -2.13 16.64 3.75
N PHE A 39 -2.36 17.37 2.65
CA PHE A 39 -2.82 18.76 2.72
C PHE A 39 -4.22 18.89 3.29
N LEU A 40 -5.16 18.07 2.80
CA LEU A 40 -6.55 18.14 3.23
C LEU A 40 -6.71 17.74 4.70
N VAL A 41 -5.99 16.71 5.14
CA VAL A 41 -6.07 16.27 6.54
C VAL A 41 -5.58 17.37 7.49
N ILE A 42 -4.43 17.98 7.23
CA ILE A 42 -3.94 19.10 8.05
C ILE A 42 -4.98 20.23 8.10
N ARG A 43 -5.62 20.53 6.99
CA ARG A 43 -6.61 21.61 6.92
C ARG A 43 -7.89 21.33 7.71
N VAL A 44 -8.30 20.07 7.81
CA VAL A 44 -9.56 19.68 8.49
C VAL A 44 -9.32 19.45 9.98
N VAL A 45 -8.28 18.68 10.36
CA VAL A 45 -8.06 18.26 11.77
C VAL A 45 -6.92 19.03 12.45
N GLY A 46 -6.30 19.99 11.78
CA GLY A 46 -5.22 20.83 12.30
C GLY A 46 -3.84 20.15 12.22
N ASP A 47 -2.81 20.94 12.53
CA ASP A 47 -1.40 20.60 12.33
C ASP A 47 -0.95 19.37 13.14
N GLY A 48 -1.45 19.24 14.38
CA GLY A 48 -1.06 18.14 15.27
C GLY A 48 -1.50 16.78 14.76
N GLN A 49 -2.79 16.60 14.48
CA GLN A 49 -3.32 15.34 13.96
C GLN A 49 -2.93 15.11 12.50
N GLY A 50 -2.88 16.19 11.70
CA GLY A 50 -2.40 16.14 10.33
C GLY A 50 -0.94 15.68 10.23
N GLY A 51 -0.10 16.08 11.19
CA GLY A 51 1.28 15.61 11.30
C GLY A 51 1.37 14.10 11.60
N ILE A 52 0.53 13.60 12.51
CA ILE A 52 0.43 12.16 12.80
C ILE A 52 0.02 11.39 11.53
N PHE A 53 -0.98 11.89 10.81
CA PHE A 53 -1.42 11.29 9.55
C PHE A 53 -0.31 11.27 8.51
N SER A 54 0.34 12.42 8.27
CA SER A 54 1.41 12.53 7.27
C SER A 54 2.59 11.60 7.56
N PHE A 55 3.03 11.51 8.81
CA PHE A 55 4.07 10.58 9.22
C PHE A 55 3.61 9.12 9.06
N GLY A 56 2.41 8.80 9.54
CA GLY A 56 1.87 7.44 9.48
C GLY A 56 1.64 6.95 8.05
N PHE A 57 1.13 7.81 7.18
CA PHE A 57 0.80 7.45 5.80
C PHE A 57 2.03 7.37 4.89
N SER A 58 2.87 8.41 4.90
CA SER A 58 3.97 8.56 3.95
C SER A 58 5.33 8.09 4.46
N THR A 59 5.47 7.78 5.76
CA THR A 59 6.74 7.35 6.34
C THR A 59 6.63 5.96 6.95
N LEU A 60 5.99 5.81 8.11
CA LEU A 60 5.89 4.51 8.79
C LEU A 60 5.10 3.50 7.97
N GLY A 61 3.94 3.89 7.47
CA GLY A 61 3.10 3.02 6.64
C GLY A 61 3.80 2.61 5.35
N GLN A 62 4.50 3.54 4.70
CA GLN A 62 5.26 3.23 3.48
C GLN A 62 6.45 2.30 3.75
N GLN A 63 7.13 2.45 4.91
CA GLN A 63 8.18 1.51 5.33
C GLN A 63 7.60 0.10 5.54
N MET A 64 6.43 -0.01 6.16
CA MET A 64 5.74 -1.29 6.36
C MET A 64 5.19 -1.88 5.06
N PHE A 65 4.76 -1.03 4.12
CA PHE A 65 4.45 -1.45 2.75
C PHE A 65 5.65 -2.14 2.10
N ILE A 66 6.86 -1.57 2.23
CA ILE A 66 8.09 -2.17 1.67
C ILE A 66 8.39 -3.52 2.32
N VAL A 67 8.15 -3.68 3.62
CA VAL A 67 8.26 -4.98 4.30
C VAL A 67 7.24 -5.98 3.75
N ALA A 68 5.98 -5.56 3.57
CA ALA A 68 4.93 -6.41 2.98
C ALA A 68 5.23 -6.75 1.51
N TYR A 69 5.74 -5.80 0.75
CA TYR A 69 6.13 -5.96 -0.66
C TYR A 69 7.31 -6.92 -0.85
N PHE A 70 8.31 -6.85 0.00
CA PHE A 70 9.51 -7.71 0.07
C PHE A 70 10.28 -7.86 -1.25
N GLY A 71 10.15 -6.91 -2.16
CA GLY A 71 10.81 -6.95 -3.47
C GLY A 71 10.33 -8.06 -4.41
N ILE A 72 9.18 -8.70 -4.13
CA ILE A 72 8.73 -9.88 -4.87
C ILE A 72 8.12 -9.55 -6.24
N ARG A 73 7.56 -8.35 -6.43
CA ARG A 73 6.89 -7.96 -7.69
C ARG A 73 7.80 -8.05 -8.92
N PRO A 74 9.02 -7.46 -8.95
CA PRO A 74 9.90 -7.62 -10.10
C PRO A 74 10.19 -9.09 -10.41
N PHE A 75 10.37 -9.91 -9.38
CA PHE A 75 10.63 -11.33 -9.51
C PHE A 75 9.40 -12.06 -10.10
N GLN A 76 8.20 -11.81 -9.59
CA GLN A 76 6.95 -12.42 -10.08
C GLN A 76 6.67 -12.05 -11.55
N ILE A 77 6.88 -10.79 -11.93
CA ILE A 77 6.61 -10.31 -13.28
C ILE A 77 7.59 -10.90 -14.31
N THR A 78 8.85 -11.12 -13.91
CA THR A 78 9.90 -11.63 -14.78
C THR A 78 10.00 -13.16 -14.79
N ASP A 79 9.22 -13.86 -13.98
CA ASP A 79 9.14 -15.33 -13.98
C ASP A 79 8.41 -15.85 -15.24
N GLY A 80 9.12 -15.76 -16.37
CA GLY A 80 8.63 -16.24 -17.67
C GLY A 80 8.67 -17.75 -17.81
N THR A 81 9.41 -18.45 -16.94
CA THR A 81 9.54 -19.92 -16.94
C THR A 81 8.38 -20.60 -16.22
N GLY A 82 7.62 -19.86 -15.40
CA GLY A 82 6.56 -20.43 -14.56
C GLY A 82 7.11 -21.33 -13.47
N GLU A 83 8.32 -21.07 -12.99
CA GLU A 83 8.91 -21.85 -11.89
C GLU A 83 8.05 -21.80 -10.62
N TYR A 84 7.41 -20.65 -10.38
CA TYR A 84 6.52 -20.45 -9.24
C TYR A 84 5.09 -20.23 -9.68
N SER A 85 4.15 -20.85 -8.96
CA SER A 85 2.72 -20.64 -9.14
C SER A 85 2.25 -19.35 -8.47
N PHE A 86 1.06 -18.88 -8.80
CA PHE A 86 0.43 -17.76 -8.05
C PHE A 86 0.24 -18.13 -6.57
N GLY A 87 -0.09 -19.41 -6.27
CA GLY A 87 -0.20 -19.89 -4.89
C GLY A 87 1.08 -19.74 -4.08
N ASP A 88 2.26 -19.95 -4.68
CA ASP A 88 3.56 -19.76 -4.03
C ASP A 88 3.82 -18.26 -3.72
N TYR A 89 3.52 -17.37 -4.66
CA TYR A 89 3.63 -15.92 -4.47
C TYR A 89 2.68 -15.39 -3.41
N LEU A 90 1.44 -15.90 -3.39
CA LEU A 90 0.43 -15.51 -2.41
C LEU A 90 0.81 -15.96 -0.99
N GLU A 91 1.36 -17.17 -0.84
CA GLU A 91 1.85 -17.65 0.46
C GLU A 91 3.01 -16.79 0.98
N HIS A 92 3.97 -16.49 0.12
CA HIS A 92 5.06 -15.57 0.47
C HIS A 92 4.51 -14.20 0.92
N ARG A 93 3.55 -13.64 0.17
CA ARG A 93 2.89 -12.35 0.49
C ARG A 93 2.16 -12.39 1.83
N ASN A 94 1.46 -13.47 2.14
CA ASN A 94 0.79 -13.63 3.43
C ASN A 94 1.79 -13.52 4.59
N ILE A 95 2.94 -14.20 4.49
CA ILE A 95 3.98 -14.18 5.51
C ILE A 95 4.58 -12.78 5.63
N THR A 96 4.93 -12.13 4.53
CA THR A 96 5.54 -10.78 4.56
C THR A 96 4.56 -9.70 5.06
N CYS A 97 3.26 -9.82 4.78
CA CYS A 97 2.25 -8.94 5.36
C CYS A 97 2.15 -9.12 6.89
N ILE A 98 2.17 -10.36 7.39
CA ILE A 98 2.19 -10.62 8.84
C ILE A 98 3.47 -10.05 9.46
N MET A 99 4.63 -10.23 8.82
CA MET A 99 5.89 -9.63 9.28
C MET A 99 5.81 -8.10 9.33
N ALA A 100 5.22 -7.47 8.34
CA ALA A 100 5.05 -6.01 8.30
C ALA A 100 4.16 -5.50 9.44
N LEU A 101 3.02 -6.17 9.70
CA LEU A 101 2.13 -5.85 10.82
C LEU A 101 2.84 -6.04 12.16
N ALA A 102 3.56 -7.14 12.33
CA ALA A 102 4.34 -7.41 13.54
C ALA A 102 5.44 -6.36 13.76
N ALA A 103 6.20 -6.01 12.72
CA ALA A 103 7.24 -4.99 12.79
C ALA A 103 6.66 -3.62 13.15
N GLY A 104 5.54 -3.21 12.54
CA GLY A 104 4.83 -1.98 12.87
C GLY A 104 4.33 -1.97 14.31
N ALA A 105 3.72 -3.06 14.77
CA ALA A 105 3.24 -3.19 16.15
C ALA A 105 4.38 -3.14 17.18
N VAL A 106 5.49 -3.83 16.93
CA VAL A 106 6.69 -3.80 17.78
C VAL A 106 7.27 -2.38 17.86
N PHE A 107 7.41 -1.70 16.73
CA PHE A 107 7.87 -0.31 16.70
C PHE A 107 6.98 0.61 17.53
N LEU A 108 5.66 0.54 17.36
CA LEU A 108 4.72 1.40 18.09
C LEU A 108 4.69 1.08 19.57
N THR A 109 4.74 -0.20 19.96
CA THR A 109 4.81 -0.63 21.36
C THR A 109 6.09 -0.14 22.02
N PHE A 110 7.23 -0.21 21.33
CA PHE A 110 8.50 0.32 21.81
C PHE A 110 8.42 1.84 22.01
N MET A 111 7.91 2.59 21.02
CA MET A 111 7.81 4.06 21.10
C MET A 111 6.85 4.51 22.19
N HIS A 112 5.77 3.76 22.43
CA HIS A 112 4.85 3.99 23.55
C HIS A 112 5.52 3.69 24.91
N GLY A 113 6.24 2.57 25.01
CA GLY A 113 6.92 2.14 26.23
C GLY A 113 8.02 3.09 26.68
N VAL A 114 8.73 3.75 25.75
CA VAL A 114 9.72 4.79 26.07
C VAL A 114 9.10 6.19 26.26
N GLY A 115 7.76 6.29 26.30
CA GLY A 115 7.01 7.52 26.55
C GLY A 115 7.07 8.56 25.43
N ARG A 116 7.44 8.16 24.19
CA ARG A 116 7.51 9.08 23.04
C ARG A 116 6.17 9.24 22.33
N TYR A 117 5.38 8.19 22.25
CA TYR A 117 4.09 8.20 21.57
C TYR A 117 2.95 7.94 22.56
N PRO A 118 1.97 8.86 22.67
CA PRO A 118 0.75 8.64 23.42
C PRO A 118 -0.11 7.56 22.71
N ALA A 119 -1.01 6.92 23.45
CA ALA A 119 -1.84 5.83 22.97
C ALA A 119 -2.67 6.21 21.72
N ASP A 120 -3.26 7.41 21.72
CA ASP A 120 -4.06 7.92 20.59
C ASP A 120 -3.25 8.01 19.29
N LYS A 121 -2.00 8.49 19.38
CA LYS A 121 -1.08 8.52 18.23
C LYS A 121 -0.79 7.09 17.74
N CYS A 122 -0.53 6.16 18.66
CA CYS A 122 -0.27 4.76 18.30
C CYS A 122 -1.48 4.12 17.60
N MET A 123 -2.71 4.40 18.03
CA MET A 123 -3.92 3.88 17.40
C MET A 123 -4.10 4.40 15.96
N ILE A 124 -3.84 5.66 15.70
CA ILE A 124 -3.90 6.22 14.35
C ILE A 124 -2.80 5.60 13.47
N LEU A 125 -1.57 5.53 14.00
CA LEU A 125 -0.42 4.99 13.26
C LEU A 125 -0.59 3.52 12.90
N ILE A 126 -1.12 2.68 13.80
CA ILE A 126 -1.34 1.27 13.49
C ILE A 126 -2.41 1.08 12.39
N LEU A 127 -3.47 1.90 12.38
CA LEU A 127 -4.48 1.87 11.31
C LEU A 127 -3.87 2.25 9.96
N LEU A 128 -2.98 3.24 9.92
CA LEU A 128 -2.28 3.63 8.70
C LEU A 128 -1.28 2.58 8.24
N VAL A 129 -0.62 1.87 9.17
CA VAL A 129 0.21 0.70 8.87
C VAL A 129 -0.66 -0.41 8.26
N ILE A 130 -1.80 -0.73 8.87
CA ILE A 130 -2.73 -1.74 8.34
C ILE A 130 -3.20 -1.35 6.94
N TYR A 131 -3.59 -0.09 6.72
CA TYR A 131 -4.00 0.43 5.41
C TYR A 131 -2.94 0.17 4.33
N LYS A 132 -1.66 0.49 4.63
CA LYS A 132 -0.54 0.31 3.71
C LYS A 132 -0.14 -1.16 3.53
N VAL A 133 -0.26 -1.99 4.55
CA VAL A 133 -0.03 -3.44 4.41
C VAL A 133 -1.12 -4.10 3.55
N ILE A 134 -2.38 -3.67 3.67
CA ILE A 134 -3.47 -4.10 2.78
C ILE A 134 -3.16 -3.68 1.32
N ASP A 135 -2.59 -2.50 1.10
CA ASP A 135 -2.13 -2.05 -0.22
C ASP A 135 -1.01 -2.96 -0.76
N GLY A 136 -0.03 -3.27 0.08
CA GLY A 136 1.01 -4.25 -0.23
C GLY A 136 0.46 -5.65 -0.52
N TYR A 137 -0.61 -6.07 0.17
CA TYR A 137 -1.28 -7.34 -0.11
C TYR A 137 -1.95 -7.36 -1.49
N ALA A 138 -2.59 -6.26 -1.88
CA ALA A 138 -3.21 -6.12 -3.20
C ALA A 138 -2.21 -6.29 -4.35
N ASP A 139 -0.97 -5.86 -4.13
CA ASP A 139 0.09 -5.89 -5.14
C ASP A 139 0.39 -7.30 -5.70
N VAL A 140 0.21 -8.38 -4.93
CA VAL A 140 0.44 -9.74 -5.44
C VAL A 140 -0.54 -10.12 -6.57
N TYR A 141 -1.79 -9.66 -6.48
CA TYR A 141 -2.80 -9.85 -7.53
C TYR A 141 -2.48 -8.98 -8.74
N GLU A 142 -2.11 -7.75 -8.51
CA GLU A 142 -1.74 -6.78 -9.54
C GLU A 142 -0.49 -7.22 -10.31
N SER A 143 0.46 -7.83 -9.61
CA SER A 143 1.65 -8.45 -10.21
C SER A 143 1.27 -9.66 -11.08
N GLU A 144 0.29 -10.46 -10.67
CA GLU A 144 -0.20 -11.58 -11.47
C GLU A 144 -0.92 -11.11 -12.73
N PHE A 145 -1.74 -10.06 -12.64
CA PHE A 145 -2.36 -9.45 -13.82
C PHE A 145 -1.30 -8.98 -14.83
N GLN A 146 -0.23 -8.38 -14.35
CA GLN A 146 0.88 -7.94 -15.18
C GLN A 146 1.66 -9.10 -15.77
N ARG A 147 1.94 -10.17 -15.01
CA ARG A 147 2.61 -11.40 -15.46
C ARG A 147 1.85 -12.04 -16.62
N GLN A 148 0.51 -11.99 -16.59
CA GLN A 148 -0.36 -12.50 -17.66
C GLN A 148 -0.56 -11.51 -18.82
N GLY A 149 0.22 -10.42 -18.91
CA GLY A 149 0.12 -9.44 -19.98
C GLY A 149 -1.08 -8.49 -19.87
N SER A 150 -1.82 -8.53 -18.76
CA SER A 150 -3.03 -7.74 -18.52
C SER A 150 -2.76 -6.54 -17.59
N LEU A 151 -1.73 -5.74 -17.90
CA LEU A 151 -1.33 -4.58 -17.08
C LEU A 151 -2.46 -3.55 -16.89
N TYR A 152 -3.43 -3.48 -17.84
CA TYR A 152 -4.61 -2.63 -17.69
C TYR A 152 -5.47 -3.02 -16.49
N LEU A 153 -5.49 -4.30 -16.09
CA LEU A 153 -6.19 -4.76 -14.89
C LEU A 153 -5.49 -4.25 -13.62
N THR A 154 -4.16 -4.27 -13.58
CA THR A 154 -3.37 -3.65 -12.51
C THR A 154 -3.73 -2.17 -12.37
N GLY A 155 -3.73 -1.42 -13.48
CA GLY A 155 -4.07 -0.01 -13.49
C GLY A 155 -5.51 0.27 -13.03
N LYS A 156 -6.50 -0.48 -13.54
CA LYS A 156 -7.90 -0.36 -13.13
C LYS A 156 -8.10 -0.69 -11.65
N SER A 157 -7.52 -1.80 -11.19
CA SER A 157 -7.62 -2.22 -9.80
C SER A 157 -7.07 -1.16 -8.86
N ASN A 158 -5.86 -0.67 -9.11
CA ASN A 158 -5.24 0.38 -8.32
C ASN A 158 -6.05 1.70 -8.37
N PHE A 159 -6.51 2.11 -9.56
CA PHE A 159 -7.32 3.31 -9.73
C PHE A 159 -8.61 3.28 -8.91
N PHE A 160 -9.44 2.25 -9.10
CA PHE A 160 -10.75 2.18 -8.43
C PHE A 160 -10.64 1.90 -6.94
N ARG A 161 -9.69 1.06 -6.50
CA ARG A 161 -9.43 0.79 -5.10
C ARG A 161 -8.95 2.05 -4.37
N THR A 162 -8.00 2.78 -4.94
CA THR A 162 -7.51 4.05 -4.38
C THR A 162 -8.63 5.08 -4.33
N LEU A 163 -9.34 5.30 -5.42
CA LEU A 163 -10.43 6.26 -5.47
C LEU A 163 -11.52 5.94 -4.43
N PHE A 164 -11.89 4.67 -4.30
CA PHE A 164 -12.90 4.22 -3.34
C PHE A 164 -12.44 4.47 -1.89
N SER A 165 -11.27 4.00 -1.52
CA SER A 165 -10.77 4.13 -0.14
C SER A 165 -10.50 5.58 0.26
N VAL A 166 -9.95 6.39 -0.66
CA VAL A 166 -9.71 7.83 -0.43
C VAL A 166 -11.03 8.60 -0.34
N SER A 167 -12.01 8.29 -1.18
CA SER A 167 -13.33 8.94 -1.10
C SER A 167 -14.02 8.64 0.22
N VAL A 168 -14.01 7.39 0.69
CA VAL A 168 -14.57 7.02 1.99
C VAL A 168 -13.83 7.74 3.12
N PHE A 169 -12.50 7.78 3.08
CA PHE A 169 -11.70 8.52 4.07
C PHE A 169 -12.09 10.01 4.12
N LEU A 170 -12.13 10.69 2.96
CA LEU A 170 -12.41 12.12 2.90
C LEU A 170 -13.86 12.45 3.31
N VAL A 171 -14.83 11.64 2.90
CA VAL A 171 -16.23 11.83 3.29
C VAL A 171 -16.39 11.65 4.80
N THR A 172 -15.80 10.62 5.38
CA THR A 172 -15.87 10.41 6.83
C THR A 172 -15.10 11.47 7.60
N LEU A 173 -13.97 11.94 7.08
CA LEU A 173 -13.20 13.03 7.71
C LEU A 173 -13.98 14.35 7.69
N ALA A 174 -14.59 14.69 6.56
CA ALA A 174 -15.39 15.92 6.44
C ALA A 174 -16.69 15.87 7.26
N ALA A 175 -17.29 14.68 7.43
CA ALA A 175 -18.54 14.53 8.17
C ALA A 175 -18.36 14.53 9.69
N PHE A 176 -17.26 13.93 10.17
CA PHE A 176 -17.06 13.69 11.61
C PHE A 176 -15.88 14.46 12.22
N GLU A 177 -15.01 15.05 11.40
CA GLU A 177 -13.78 15.74 11.81
C GLU A 177 -12.91 14.92 12.79
N HIS A 178 -13.02 13.57 12.70
CA HIS A 178 -12.39 12.64 13.63
C HIS A 178 -11.43 11.70 12.89
N LEU A 179 -10.11 11.94 13.01
CA LEU A 179 -9.08 11.26 12.24
C LEU A 179 -9.07 9.74 12.47
N LEU A 180 -9.15 9.28 13.72
CA LEU A 180 -9.13 7.84 14.04
C LEU A 180 -10.28 7.09 13.36
N PHE A 181 -11.49 7.65 13.42
CA PHE A 181 -12.67 7.05 12.79
C PHE A 181 -12.51 7.01 11.26
N SER A 182 -12.00 8.08 10.67
CA SER A 182 -11.76 8.16 9.22
C SER A 182 -10.69 7.18 8.76
N CYS A 183 -9.63 6.97 9.55
CA CYS A 183 -8.62 5.94 9.27
C CYS A 183 -9.22 4.53 9.35
N LEU A 184 -10.09 4.25 10.32
CA LEU A 184 -10.78 2.96 10.43
C LEU A 184 -11.69 2.71 9.22
N ALA A 185 -12.48 3.72 8.81
CA ALA A 185 -13.31 3.64 7.62
C ALA A 185 -12.49 3.41 6.33
N ALA A 186 -11.34 4.08 6.22
CA ALA A 186 -10.42 3.88 5.11
C ALA A 186 -9.84 2.47 5.05
N VAL A 187 -9.46 1.89 6.19
CA VAL A 187 -9.00 0.49 6.29
C VAL A 187 -10.09 -0.47 5.82
N ALA A 188 -11.32 -0.28 6.29
CA ALA A 188 -12.46 -1.11 5.87
C ALA A 188 -12.72 -0.98 4.37
N ALA A 189 -12.69 0.24 3.83
CA ALA A 189 -12.86 0.50 2.41
C ALA A 189 -11.72 -0.10 1.57
N GLN A 190 -10.47 -0.04 2.05
CA GLN A 190 -9.32 -0.64 1.37
C GLN A 190 -9.44 -2.17 1.30
N ALA A 191 -9.86 -2.81 2.41
CA ALA A 191 -10.12 -4.25 2.45
C ALA A 191 -11.27 -4.66 1.50
N ALA A 192 -12.38 -3.91 1.52
CA ALA A 192 -13.48 -4.11 0.58
C ALA A 192 -13.04 -3.90 -0.87
N GLY A 193 -12.17 -2.91 -1.12
CA GLY A 193 -11.60 -2.65 -2.43
C GLY A 193 -10.79 -3.83 -2.99
N ILE A 194 -10.01 -4.53 -2.14
CA ILE A 194 -9.33 -5.78 -2.56
C ILE A 194 -10.35 -6.84 -2.99
N ALA A 195 -11.41 -7.03 -2.21
CA ALA A 195 -12.43 -8.02 -2.56
C ALA A 195 -13.07 -7.71 -3.93
N LEU A 196 -13.42 -6.45 -4.18
CA LEU A 196 -14.12 -6.03 -5.38
C LEU A 196 -13.23 -5.93 -6.63
N PHE A 197 -12.00 -5.42 -6.48
CA PHE A 197 -11.16 -5.04 -7.62
C PHE A 197 -9.97 -5.98 -7.86
N ASN A 198 -9.61 -6.81 -6.87
CA ASN A 198 -8.51 -7.77 -6.99
C ASN A 198 -9.02 -9.22 -6.96
N LEU A 199 -9.73 -9.64 -5.90
CA LEU A 199 -10.18 -11.02 -5.73
C LEU A 199 -11.23 -11.43 -6.77
N ASP A 200 -12.27 -10.63 -6.99
CA ASP A 200 -13.29 -10.94 -7.99
C ASP A 200 -12.70 -11.01 -9.40
N VAL A 201 -11.68 -10.20 -9.69
CA VAL A 201 -11.03 -10.16 -11.00
C VAL A 201 -10.14 -11.38 -11.20
N ILE A 202 -9.29 -11.74 -10.21
CA ILE A 202 -8.37 -12.86 -10.36
C ILE A 202 -9.10 -14.20 -10.46
N HIS A 203 -10.21 -14.36 -9.73
CA HIS A 203 -11.03 -15.59 -9.84
C HIS A 203 -11.74 -15.73 -11.20
N ALA A 204 -11.90 -14.63 -11.93
CA ALA A 204 -12.46 -14.64 -13.27
C ALA A 204 -11.42 -14.92 -14.37
N LEU A 205 -10.14 -14.99 -14.04
CA LEU A 205 -9.06 -15.32 -14.97
C LEU A 205 -8.82 -16.83 -15.01
N PRO A 206 -8.90 -17.49 -16.19
CA PRO A 206 -8.84 -18.95 -16.27
C PRO A 206 -7.44 -19.53 -16.11
N SER A 207 -6.40 -18.71 -16.20
CA SER A 207 -4.99 -19.15 -16.27
C SER A 207 -4.23 -19.03 -14.95
N VAL A 208 -4.91 -18.83 -13.82
CA VAL A 208 -4.25 -18.66 -12.52
C VAL A 208 -4.02 -20.01 -11.86
N ASP A 209 -2.75 -20.34 -11.60
CA ASP A 209 -2.36 -21.54 -10.86
C ASP A 209 -2.30 -21.25 -9.36
N TRP A 210 -3.26 -21.81 -8.63
CA TRP A 210 -3.40 -21.67 -7.16
C TRP A 210 -2.64 -22.73 -6.37
N ASN A 211 -1.99 -23.71 -7.04
CA ASN A 211 -1.28 -24.76 -6.35
C ASN A 211 -0.05 -24.19 -5.62
N LYS A 212 0.30 -24.82 -4.52
CA LYS A 212 1.50 -24.50 -3.75
C LYS A 212 2.53 -25.59 -3.93
N GLY A 213 3.76 -25.21 -4.25
CA GLY A 213 4.88 -26.13 -4.35
C GLY A 213 5.57 -26.35 -3.01
N GLU A 214 5.93 -27.60 -2.68
CA GLU A 214 6.68 -27.88 -1.47
C GLU A 214 8.02 -27.11 -1.46
N ARG A 215 8.29 -26.41 -0.34
CA ARG A 215 9.53 -25.63 -0.09
C ARG A 215 9.83 -24.48 -1.06
N LYS A 216 8.92 -24.10 -1.96
CA LYS A 216 9.14 -23.00 -2.91
C LYS A 216 9.17 -21.65 -2.22
N THR A 217 8.32 -21.43 -1.22
CA THR A 217 8.25 -20.19 -0.44
C THR A 217 9.61 -19.83 0.21
N GLY A 218 10.32 -20.80 0.76
CA GLY A 218 11.66 -20.57 1.34
C GLY A 218 12.71 -20.17 0.29
N ARG A 219 12.61 -20.68 -0.94
CA ARG A 219 13.48 -20.23 -2.05
C ARG A 219 13.14 -18.82 -2.47
N LEU A 220 11.86 -18.47 -2.57
CA LEU A 220 11.41 -17.10 -2.85
C LEU A 220 11.99 -16.11 -1.85
N PHE A 221 11.94 -16.40 -0.55
CA PHE A 221 12.57 -15.55 0.47
C PHE A 221 14.06 -15.32 0.22
N LYS A 222 14.79 -16.36 -0.12
CA LYS A 222 16.23 -16.23 -0.41
C LYS A 222 16.49 -15.39 -1.65
N SER A 223 15.71 -15.61 -2.71
CA SER A 223 15.87 -14.91 -4.00
C SER A 223 15.51 -13.42 -3.91
N THR A 224 14.52 -13.06 -3.09
CA THR A 224 14.03 -11.69 -2.96
C THR A 224 14.69 -10.92 -1.80
N LEU A 225 15.44 -11.59 -0.91
CA LEU A 225 16.02 -10.97 0.28
C LEU A 225 16.90 -9.76 -0.01
N PHE A 226 17.78 -9.84 -1.00
CA PHE A 226 18.66 -8.73 -1.35
C PHE A 226 17.87 -7.55 -1.96
N LEU A 227 16.84 -7.83 -2.75
CA LEU A 227 15.94 -6.80 -3.28
C LEU A 227 15.18 -6.11 -2.14
N PHE A 228 14.71 -6.89 -1.17
CA PHE A 228 14.05 -6.35 0.03
C PHE A 228 15.02 -5.47 0.84
N ILE A 229 16.21 -5.95 1.17
CA ILE A 229 17.19 -5.19 1.96
C ILE A 229 17.53 -3.88 1.26
N SER A 230 17.77 -3.92 -0.06
CA SER A 230 18.06 -2.73 -0.85
C SER A 230 16.91 -1.72 -0.79
N ALA A 231 15.68 -2.13 -1.10
CA ALA A 231 14.52 -1.24 -1.07
C ALA A 231 14.21 -0.71 0.33
N PHE A 232 14.38 -1.55 1.36
CA PHE A 232 14.16 -1.15 2.76
C PHE A 232 15.17 -0.10 3.20
N LEU A 233 16.46 -0.30 2.93
CA LEU A 233 17.52 0.63 3.31
C LEU A 233 17.43 1.94 2.51
N ASP A 234 17.15 1.87 1.22
CA ASP A 234 16.98 3.04 0.37
C ASP A 234 15.89 3.96 0.93
N PHE A 235 14.70 3.42 1.18
CA PHE A 235 13.61 4.18 1.76
C PHE A 235 13.90 4.63 3.19
N TYR A 236 14.56 3.79 4.02
CA TYR A 236 14.91 4.15 5.39
C TYR A 236 15.91 5.32 5.44
N VAL A 237 16.94 5.31 4.61
CA VAL A 237 17.90 6.41 4.51
C VAL A 237 17.20 7.71 4.12
N PHE A 238 16.33 7.66 3.09
CA PHE A 238 15.51 8.80 2.67
C PHE A 238 14.57 9.30 3.78
N SER A 239 14.06 8.39 4.61
CA SER A 239 13.07 8.70 5.65
C SER A 239 13.67 8.92 7.04
N ALA A 240 14.98 8.72 7.24
CA ALA A 240 15.62 8.76 8.57
C ALA A 240 15.37 10.08 9.29
N ALA A 241 15.47 11.21 8.59
CA ALA A 241 15.18 12.54 9.15
C ALA A 241 13.72 12.65 9.61
N LYS A 242 12.76 12.06 8.88
CA LYS A 242 11.33 12.08 9.23
C LYS A 242 11.07 11.34 10.54
N TYR A 243 11.71 10.17 10.74
CA TYR A 243 11.65 9.43 12.00
C TYR A 243 12.25 10.23 13.18
N ALA A 244 13.39 10.87 12.96
CA ALA A 244 14.04 11.66 13.99
C ALA A 244 13.19 12.90 14.40
N ILE A 245 12.62 13.59 13.44
CA ILE A 245 11.74 14.77 13.68
C ILE A 245 10.48 14.31 14.42
N ASP A 246 9.82 13.24 13.98
CA ASP A 246 8.60 12.76 14.61
C ASP A 246 8.82 12.28 16.05
N ALA A 247 9.99 11.66 16.34
CA ALA A 247 10.32 11.17 17.67
C ALA A 247 10.83 12.25 18.63
N ARG A 248 11.40 13.35 18.14
CA ARG A 248 12.09 14.35 18.97
C ARG A 248 11.42 15.72 19.01
N MET A 249 10.65 16.05 17.98
CA MET A 249 9.92 17.32 17.88
C MET A 249 8.42 17.08 18.10
N ASN A 250 7.59 18.03 17.71
CA ASN A 250 6.14 17.91 17.79
C ASN A 250 5.55 17.36 16.48
N ASN A 251 4.30 16.91 16.55
CA ASN A 251 3.60 16.33 15.39
C ASN A 251 3.43 17.35 14.24
N ALA A 252 3.24 18.63 14.55
CA ALA A 252 3.12 19.68 13.53
C ALA A 252 4.40 19.81 12.71
N ALA A 253 5.57 19.83 13.36
CA ALA A 253 6.87 19.86 12.67
C ALA A 253 7.06 18.64 11.76
N SER A 254 6.64 17.46 12.23
CA SER A 254 6.64 16.23 11.41
C SER A 254 5.76 16.40 10.18
N GLY A 255 4.56 16.97 10.32
CA GLY A 255 3.64 17.23 9.22
C GLY A 255 4.22 18.20 8.19
N TYR A 256 4.72 19.33 8.61
CA TYR A 256 5.33 20.33 7.71
C TYR A 256 6.56 19.78 6.98
N PHE A 257 7.42 19.04 7.69
CA PHE A 257 8.58 18.41 7.06
C PHE A 257 8.16 17.43 5.98
N ASN A 258 7.16 16.58 6.26
CA ASN A 258 6.63 15.63 5.26
C ASN A 258 6.03 16.38 4.05
N LEU A 259 5.30 17.47 4.25
CA LEU A 259 4.73 18.27 3.16
C LEU A 259 5.80 18.87 2.25
N ILE A 260 6.89 19.41 2.82
CA ILE A 260 8.01 19.99 2.06
C ILE A 260 8.72 18.90 1.23
N PHE A 261 8.80 17.68 1.75
CA PHE A 261 9.43 16.57 1.06
C PHE A 261 8.54 15.89 0.00
N MET A 262 7.21 16.12 0.00
CA MET A 262 6.31 15.47 -0.95
C MET A 262 6.61 15.72 -2.43
N PRO A 263 6.91 16.95 -2.88
CA PRO A 263 7.24 17.18 -4.29
C PRO A 263 8.43 16.35 -4.77
N THR A 264 9.42 16.13 -3.92
CA THR A 264 10.59 15.31 -4.27
C THR A 264 10.24 13.83 -4.40
N SER A 265 9.28 13.33 -3.61
CA SER A 265 8.84 11.93 -3.70
C SER A 265 7.98 11.60 -4.92
N VAL A 266 7.45 12.61 -5.62
CA VAL A 266 6.71 12.42 -6.88
C VAL A 266 7.67 12.28 -8.08
N ILE A 267 8.87 12.82 -7.96
CA ILE A 267 9.89 12.78 -8.99
C ILE A 267 10.72 11.48 -8.90
N TYR A 268 10.78 10.87 -7.71
CA TYR A 268 11.51 9.65 -7.42
C TYR A 268 10.65 8.41 -7.70
#